data_d1dbbac70eac78c27b1f1a2e45527b75
#
_entry.id   d1dbbac70eac78c27b1f1a2e45527b75
#
_cell.length_a   1.000
_cell.length_b   1.000
_cell.length_c   1.000
_cell.angle_alpha   90.00
_cell.angle_beta   90.00
_cell.angle_gamma   90.00
#
_symmetry.space_group_name_H-M   'P 1'
#
loop_
_entity.id
_entity.type
_entity.pdbx_description
1 polymer ?
#
loop_
_entity_poly.entity_id
_entity_poly.type
_entity_poly.pdbx_seq_one_letter_code
_entity_poly.pdbx_strand_id
1 'polypeptide(L)'
;MSFGGLASGLGGVAGLFLILIPLVLIHETGHFIMARLAGIRVLEFGLGFPPRARVLGHDHETEYTLNYLPIGGFVRLEGEETNSDDPRAFTNSSLPKQVIVLVAGVAMNLFVAVLIFFIVGWAFNPVIQTTITDVVADSPAQTAGLHAGDSIVSIDGRSYAPPSVLEFTNSDITDPWRQDFLSHAGQTVQLVVADANGNQRTVAVTLRVPQGNNGALGVKMGGTYVNTAGNPVQAAGLAVTATGRAMNLILGALGDIGKQLTTNPTTAPPGVQGPVGIASDIASVIQQPNALMIMLLLAGVISANLALVNVLPFPVLDGGKIVIMILKRVIGAKGVSAFEAFSYLASFALLLAFMGWITFFDILRVSGQ
;
A
#
# COMPACT_ATOMS: atom_id res chain seq x y z
N MET A 1 -14.54 4.84 26.04
CA MET A 1 -14.69 4.86 24.57
C MET A 1 -16.08 5.34 24.24
N SER A 2 -16.22 6.39 23.41
CA SER A 2 -17.53 6.88 22.94
C SER A 2 -18.11 5.87 21.93
N PHE A 3 -19.44 5.79 21.84
CA PHE A 3 -20.12 4.90 20.86
C PHE A 3 -19.66 5.19 19.41
N GLY A 4 -19.34 6.44 19.08
CA GLY A 4 -18.76 6.86 17.80
C GLY A 4 -17.37 6.30 17.54
N GLY A 5 -16.52 6.20 18.56
CA GLY A 5 -15.18 5.63 18.42
C GLY A 5 -15.18 4.11 18.18
N LEU A 6 -16.17 3.41 18.75
CA LEU A 6 -16.35 1.96 18.52
C LEU A 6 -16.86 1.70 17.11
N ALA A 7 -17.81 2.49 16.61
CA ALA A 7 -18.34 2.35 15.26
C ALA A 7 -17.29 2.65 14.18
N SER A 8 -16.44 3.67 14.38
CA SER A 8 -15.34 3.98 13.45
C SER A 8 -14.27 2.89 13.45
N GLY A 9 -13.91 2.36 14.62
CA GLY A 9 -12.96 1.25 14.73
C GLY A 9 -13.45 -0.02 14.01
N LEU A 10 -14.72 -0.40 14.19
CA LEU A 10 -15.31 -1.53 13.46
C LEU A 10 -15.35 -1.29 11.94
N GLY A 11 -15.63 -0.05 11.50
CA GLY A 11 -15.58 0.34 10.09
C GLY A 11 -14.19 0.19 9.49
N GLY A 12 -13.16 0.58 10.23
CA GLY A 12 -11.76 0.43 9.80
C GLY A 12 -11.34 -1.04 9.66
N VAL A 13 -11.68 -1.87 10.64
CA VAL A 13 -11.42 -3.32 10.59
C VAL A 13 -12.17 -3.98 9.42
N ALA A 14 -13.45 -3.66 9.24
CA ALA A 14 -14.22 -4.17 8.12
C ALA A 14 -13.63 -3.74 6.77
N GLY A 15 -13.21 -2.48 6.65
CA GLY A 15 -12.53 -1.95 5.46
C GLY A 15 -11.21 -2.66 5.17
N LEU A 16 -10.41 -2.96 6.20
CA LEU A 16 -9.17 -3.74 6.05
C LEU A 16 -9.45 -5.13 5.48
N PHE A 17 -10.43 -5.85 6.03
CA PHE A 17 -10.84 -7.16 5.50
C PHE A 17 -11.40 -7.07 4.07
N LEU A 18 -12.15 -6.02 3.77
CA LEU A 18 -12.68 -5.78 2.42
C LEU A 18 -11.56 -5.61 1.37
N ILE A 19 -10.40 -5.10 1.78
CA ILE A 19 -9.21 -5.01 0.92
C ILE A 19 -8.44 -6.33 0.91
N LEU A 20 -8.10 -6.88 2.08
CA LEU A 20 -7.19 -8.02 2.18
C LEU A 20 -7.77 -9.31 1.59
N ILE A 21 -9.05 -9.61 1.88
CA ILE A 21 -9.64 -10.87 1.42
C ILE A 21 -9.61 -11.01 -0.10
N PRO A 22 -10.09 -10.03 -0.90
CA PRO A 22 -9.97 -10.11 -2.36
C PRO A 22 -8.53 -10.23 -2.85
N LEU A 23 -7.58 -9.49 -2.26
CA LEU A 23 -6.19 -9.52 -2.70
C LEU A 23 -5.53 -10.89 -2.45
N VAL A 24 -5.80 -11.51 -1.29
CA VAL A 24 -5.31 -12.86 -1.01
C VAL A 24 -5.97 -13.89 -1.92
N LEU A 25 -7.29 -13.79 -2.14
CA LEU A 25 -7.99 -14.69 -3.06
C LEU A 25 -7.47 -14.59 -4.50
N ILE A 26 -7.14 -13.39 -4.95
CA ILE A 26 -6.54 -13.18 -6.27
C ILE A 26 -5.14 -13.81 -6.33
N HIS A 27 -4.36 -13.70 -5.27
CA HIS A 27 -3.07 -14.39 -5.13
C HIS A 27 -3.24 -15.90 -5.27
N GLU A 28 -4.13 -16.50 -4.49
CA GLU A 28 -4.45 -17.94 -4.55
C GLU A 28 -4.99 -18.36 -5.92
N THR A 29 -5.77 -17.49 -6.56
CA THR A 29 -6.27 -17.73 -7.94
C THR A 29 -5.11 -17.82 -8.93
N GLY A 30 -4.00 -17.08 -8.72
CA GLY A 30 -2.78 -17.21 -9.52
C GLY A 30 -2.20 -18.63 -9.43
N HIS A 31 -2.02 -19.16 -8.22
CA HIS A 31 -1.56 -20.53 -7.99
C HIS A 31 -2.50 -21.56 -8.62
N PHE A 32 -3.79 -21.39 -8.37
CA PHE A 32 -4.85 -22.27 -8.89
C PHE A 32 -4.83 -22.38 -10.42
N ILE A 33 -4.87 -21.25 -11.12
CA ILE A 33 -4.88 -21.22 -12.59
C ILE A 33 -3.61 -21.87 -13.13
N MET A 34 -2.46 -21.50 -12.58
CA MET A 34 -1.18 -21.99 -13.11
C MET A 34 -0.95 -23.45 -12.78
N ALA A 35 -1.39 -23.95 -11.63
CA ALA A 35 -1.35 -25.38 -11.29
C ALA A 35 -2.16 -26.19 -12.30
N ARG A 36 -3.38 -25.76 -12.61
CA ARG A 36 -4.20 -26.43 -13.62
C ARG A 36 -3.59 -26.41 -15.02
N LEU A 37 -3.06 -25.26 -15.44
CA LEU A 37 -2.37 -25.15 -16.74
C LEU A 37 -1.11 -26.00 -16.81
N ALA A 38 -0.40 -26.18 -15.70
CA ALA A 38 0.78 -27.05 -15.59
C ALA A 38 0.43 -28.55 -15.53
N GLY A 39 -0.87 -28.89 -15.39
CA GLY A 39 -1.36 -30.27 -15.24
C GLY A 39 -1.17 -30.84 -13.84
N ILE A 40 -1.01 -29.97 -12.83
CA ILE A 40 -0.94 -30.34 -11.40
C ILE A 40 -2.35 -30.41 -10.85
N ARG A 41 -2.63 -31.46 -10.06
CA ARG A 41 -3.94 -31.70 -9.48
C ARG A 41 -4.18 -30.73 -8.31
N VAL A 42 -5.30 -30.00 -8.38
CA VAL A 42 -5.75 -29.11 -7.31
C VAL A 42 -6.86 -29.82 -6.55
N LEU A 43 -6.65 -30.02 -5.25
CA LEU A 43 -7.61 -30.73 -4.38
C LEU A 43 -8.68 -29.79 -3.84
N GLU A 44 -8.29 -28.60 -3.43
CA GLU A 44 -9.19 -27.66 -2.76
C GLU A 44 -8.82 -26.22 -3.06
N PHE A 45 -9.84 -25.39 -3.30
CA PHE A 45 -9.75 -23.93 -3.32
C PHE A 45 -10.64 -23.41 -2.19
N GLY A 46 -10.03 -22.89 -1.13
CA GLY A 46 -10.72 -22.49 0.08
C GLY A 46 -10.81 -20.97 0.25
N LEU A 47 -12.02 -20.48 0.53
CA LEU A 47 -12.31 -19.15 1.00
C LEU A 47 -12.19 -19.13 2.53
N GLY A 48 -11.18 -18.39 3.07
CA GLY A 48 -10.88 -18.41 4.50
C GLY A 48 -10.06 -19.64 4.92
N PHE A 49 -9.63 -19.68 6.20
CA PHE A 49 -8.87 -20.80 6.76
C PHE A 49 -9.76 -21.79 7.53
N PRO A 50 -9.37 -23.08 7.60
CA PRO A 50 -10.05 -24.10 8.38
C PRO A 50 -10.34 -23.65 9.84
N PRO A 51 -11.37 -24.23 10.48
CA PRO A 51 -12.14 -25.40 10.04
C PRO A 51 -13.16 -25.10 8.94
N ARG A 52 -13.48 -26.12 8.13
CA ARG A 52 -14.42 -26.02 7.02
C ARG A 52 -15.85 -25.73 7.53
N ALA A 53 -16.48 -24.69 6.97
CA ALA A 53 -17.87 -24.35 7.27
C ALA A 53 -18.82 -25.01 6.26
N ARG A 54 -18.51 -24.92 4.95
CA ARG A 54 -19.37 -25.46 3.89
C ARG A 54 -18.59 -25.76 2.61
N VAL A 55 -18.97 -26.82 1.90
CA VAL A 55 -18.59 -27.03 0.50
C VAL A 55 -19.53 -26.22 -0.37
N LEU A 56 -18.98 -25.31 -1.18
CA LEU A 56 -19.74 -24.48 -2.11
C LEU A 56 -20.06 -25.20 -3.43
N GLY A 57 -19.16 -26.10 -3.82
CA GLY A 57 -19.28 -26.90 -5.04
C GLY A 57 -18.02 -27.71 -5.27
N HIS A 58 -18.04 -28.52 -6.30
CA HIS A 58 -16.87 -29.26 -6.80
C HIS A 58 -16.92 -29.30 -8.33
N ASP A 59 -15.78 -29.20 -8.95
CA ASP A 59 -15.59 -29.70 -10.31
C ASP A 59 -14.95 -31.10 -10.21
N HIS A 60 -14.69 -31.76 -11.33
CA HIS A 60 -14.23 -33.16 -11.35
C HIS A 60 -13.13 -33.51 -10.36
N GLU A 61 -12.29 -32.55 -9.93
CA GLU A 61 -11.09 -32.80 -9.14
C GLU A 61 -10.87 -31.83 -7.97
N THR A 62 -11.51 -30.66 -7.97
CA THR A 62 -11.31 -29.59 -6.99
C THR A 62 -12.57 -29.35 -6.19
N GLU A 63 -12.45 -29.34 -4.87
CA GLU A 63 -13.51 -28.85 -3.97
C GLU A 63 -13.37 -27.34 -3.76
N TYR A 64 -14.48 -26.61 -3.88
CA TYR A 64 -14.54 -25.18 -3.52
C TYR A 64 -15.18 -25.07 -2.15
N THR A 65 -14.47 -24.51 -1.18
CA THR A 65 -14.89 -24.50 0.23
C THR A 65 -14.99 -23.10 0.81
N LEU A 66 -15.92 -22.93 1.74
CA LEU A 66 -16.01 -21.79 2.63
C LEU A 66 -15.61 -22.25 4.03
N ASN A 67 -14.74 -21.51 4.68
CA ASN A 67 -14.21 -21.83 5.99
C ASN A 67 -14.63 -20.78 7.03
N TYR A 68 -14.58 -21.17 8.33
CA TYR A 68 -15.06 -20.32 9.42
C TYR A 68 -14.18 -19.11 9.70
N LEU A 69 -12.88 -19.20 9.46
CA LEU A 69 -11.99 -18.06 9.63
C LEU A 69 -11.94 -17.23 8.34
N PRO A 70 -12.64 -16.10 8.26
CA PRO A 70 -12.78 -15.31 7.02
C PRO A 70 -11.53 -14.48 6.74
N ILE A 71 -10.36 -15.06 6.95
CA ILE A 71 -9.06 -14.40 6.74
C ILE A 71 -8.37 -15.11 5.59
N GLY A 72 -8.29 -14.44 4.43
CA GLY A 72 -7.55 -14.96 3.28
C GLY A 72 -8.25 -16.10 2.54
N GLY A 73 -7.45 -16.97 1.96
CA GLY A 73 -7.83 -18.16 1.22
C GLY A 73 -6.63 -19.10 1.12
N PHE A 74 -6.83 -20.24 0.48
CA PHE A 74 -5.75 -21.16 0.18
C PHE A 74 -6.08 -22.05 -1.03
N VAL A 75 -5.03 -22.51 -1.66
CA VAL A 75 -5.07 -23.57 -2.67
C VAL A 75 -4.32 -24.78 -2.14
N ARG A 76 -4.95 -25.93 -2.10
CA ARG A 76 -4.30 -27.19 -1.71
C ARG A 76 -4.00 -28.02 -2.95
N LEU A 77 -2.72 -28.19 -3.23
CA LEU A 77 -2.22 -28.98 -4.33
C LEU A 77 -1.95 -30.42 -3.88
N GLU A 78 -2.20 -31.38 -4.77
CA GLU A 78 -1.83 -32.79 -4.55
C GLU A 78 -0.32 -32.87 -4.29
N GLY A 79 0.07 -33.52 -3.21
CA GLY A 79 1.48 -33.76 -2.87
C GLY A 79 2.28 -32.54 -2.44
N GLU A 80 1.65 -31.40 -2.10
CA GLU A 80 2.36 -30.22 -1.58
C GLU A 80 2.76 -30.41 -0.12
N GLU A 81 1.84 -30.85 0.73
CA GLU A 81 2.07 -31.00 2.18
C GLU A 81 2.50 -32.43 2.54
N THR A 82 2.09 -33.42 1.77
CA THR A 82 2.34 -34.83 2.01
C THR A 82 2.88 -35.50 0.75
N ASN A 83 3.71 -36.54 0.90
CA ASN A 83 4.12 -37.31 -0.25
C ASN A 83 2.91 -37.96 -0.93
N SER A 84 2.86 -37.91 -2.24
CA SER A 84 1.81 -38.51 -3.06
C SER A 84 2.44 -39.27 -4.23
N ASP A 85 1.87 -40.43 -4.56
CA ASP A 85 2.27 -41.23 -5.73
C ASP A 85 1.55 -40.80 -7.02
N ASP A 86 0.64 -39.82 -6.95
CA ASP A 86 -0.04 -39.28 -8.15
C ASP A 86 0.99 -38.64 -9.08
N PRO A 87 1.05 -39.05 -10.35
CA PRO A 87 1.95 -38.41 -11.33
C PRO A 87 1.71 -36.93 -11.51
N ARG A 88 0.51 -36.43 -11.16
CA ARG A 88 0.13 -35.01 -11.22
C ARG A 88 0.33 -34.29 -9.88
N ALA A 89 1.00 -34.93 -8.92
CA ALA A 89 1.35 -34.26 -7.67
C ALA A 89 2.35 -33.11 -7.90
N PHE A 90 2.23 -32.08 -7.12
CA PHE A 90 3.12 -30.91 -7.16
C PHE A 90 4.60 -31.32 -7.00
N THR A 91 4.89 -32.18 -6.00
CA THR A 91 6.25 -32.68 -5.74
C THR A 91 6.80 -33.58 -6.85
N ASN A 92 5.95 -34.27 -7.61
CA ASN A 92 6.36 -35.13 -8.73
C ASN A 92 6.52 -34.34 -10.05
N SER A 93 6.09 -33.09 -10.06
CA SER A 93 6.21 -32.21 -11.22
C SER A 93 7.66 -31.70 -11.40
N SER A 94 8.01 -31.30 -12.64
CA SER A 94 9.31 -30.70 -12.90
C SER A 94 9.51 -29.37 -12.18
N LEU A 95 10.74 -29.05 -11.78
CA LEU A 95 11.07 -27.81 -11.06
C LEU A 95 10.54 -26.54 -11.75
N PRO A 96 10.65 -26.36 -13.08
CA PRO A 96 10.06 -25.19 -13.73
C PRO A 96 8.55 -25.07 -13.54
N LYS A 97 7.80 -26.19 -13.57
CA LYS A 97 6.35 -26.17 -13.31
C LYS A 97 6.04 -25.75 -11.88
N GLN A 98 6.77 -26.28 -10.90
CA GLN A 98 6.63 -25.91 -9.49
C GLN A 98 6.91 -24.42 -9.27
N VAL A 99 8.00 -23.90 -9.84
CA VAL A 99 8.39 -22.48 -9.72
C VAL A 99 7.35 -21.58 -10.38
N ILE A 100 6.87 -21.90 -11.58
CA ILE A 100 5.86 -21.11 -12.29
C ILE A 100 4.55 -21.03 -11.46
N VAL A 101 4.15 -22.13 -10.84
CA VAL A 101 2.95 -22.15 -9.98
C VAL A 101 3.14 -21.20 -8.79
N LEU A 102 4.27 -21.26 -8.09
CA LEU A 102 4.52 -20.39 -6.93
C LEU A 102 4.68 -18.91 -7.33
N VAL A 103 5.35 -18.64 -8.45
CA VAL A 103 5.51 -17.26 -8.95
C VAL A 103 4.16 -16.68 -9.42
N ALA A 104 3.20 -17.50 -9.82
CA ALA A 104 1.92 -17.03 -10.35
C ALA A 104 1.08 -16.26 -9.32
N GLY A 105 1.12 -16.63 -8.04
CA GLY A 105 0.47 -15.86 -6.98
C GLY A 105 1.05 -14.45 -6.86
N VAL A 106 2.38 -14.37 -6.81
CA VAL A 106 3.11 -13.09 -6.79
C VAL A 106 2.80 -12.23 -8.02
N ALA A 107 2.85 -12.85 -9.20
CA ALA A 107 2.58 -12.16 -10.47
C ALA A 107 1.14 -11.61 -10.53
N MET A 108 0.17 -12.33 -9.95
CA MET A 108 -1.22 -11.90 -9.90
C MET A 108 -1.39 -10.67 -9.00
N ASN A 109 -0.75 -10.65 -7.83
CA ASN A 109 -0.77 -9.47 -6.96
C ASN A 109 -0.09 -8.26 -7.62
N LEU A 110 1.03 -8.48 -8.31
CA LEU A 110 1.71 -7.42 -9.04
C LEU A 110 0.82 -6.86 -10.17
N PHE A 111 0.17 -7.73 -10.91
CA PHE A 111 -0.79 -7.34 -11.96
C PHE A 111 -1.94 -6.51 -11.39
N VAL A 112 -2.50 -6.93 -10.25
CA VAL A 112 -3.60 -6.21 -9.58
C VAL A 112 -3.14 -4.85 -9.06
N ALA A 113 -1.93 -4.74 -8.51
CA ALA A 113 -1.37 -3.45 -8.10
C ALA A 113 -1.31 -2.48 -9.30
N VAL A 114 -0.75 -2.92 -10.44
CA VAL A 114 -0.70 -2.12 -11.67
C VAL A 114 -2.12 -1.77 -12.14
N LEU A 115 -3.05 -2.71 -12.14
CA LEU A 115 -4.43 -2.49 -12.56
C LEU A 115 -5.15 -1.45 -11.68
N ILE A 116 -4.98 -1.54 -10.37
CA ILE A 116 -5.57 -0.58 -9.43
C ILE A 116 -4.98 0.82 -9.64
N PHE A 117 -3.66 0.95 -9.75
CA PHE A 117 -3.03 2.26 -10.01
C PHE A 117 -3.40 2.81 -11.39
N PHE A 118 -3.60 1.94 -12.38
CA PHE A 118 -4.15 2.34 -13.68
C PHE A 118 -5.57 2.92 -13.53
N ILE A 119 -6.45 2.23 -12.82
CA ILE A 119 -7.82 2.69 -12.57
C ILE A 119 -7.80 4.03 -11.84
N VAL A 120 -6.97 4.18 -10.81
CA VAL A 120 -6.83 5.42 -10.05
C VAL A 120 -6.30 6.55 -10.95
N GLY A 121 -5.26 6.30 -11.74
CA GLY A 121 -4.68 7.30 -12.65
C GLY A 121 -5.61 7.68 -13.80
N TRP A 122 -6.46 6.78 -14.26
CA TRP A 122 -7.40 7.04 -15.34
C TRP A 122 -8.70 7.67 -14.85
N ALA A 123 -9.34 7.06 -13.85
CA ALA A 123 -10.67 7.48 -13.39
C ALA A 123 -10.64 8.71 -12.48
N PHE A 124 -9.60 8.89 -11.68
CA PHE A 124 -9.49 9.98 -10.71
C PHE A 124 -8.36 10.95 -11.06
N ASN A 125 -7.26 10.46 -11.65
CA ASN A 125 -6.04 11.23 -11.90
C ASN A 125 -5.73 12.23 -10.77
N PRO A 126 -5.52 11.75 -9.53
CA PRO A 126 -5.42 12.61 -8.37
C PRO A 126 -4.07 13.35 -8.38
N VAL A 127 -4.15 14.65 -8.19
CA VAL A 127 -3.00 15.52 -8.00
C VAL A 127 -3.05 16.21 -6.65
N ILE A 128 -1.89 16.60 -6.13
CA ILE A 128 -1.79 17.32 -4.86
C ILE A 128 -1.66 18.81 -5.16
N GLN A 129 -2.73 19.55 -5.03
CA GLN A 129 -2.74 21.00 -5.26
C GLN A 129 -2.32 21.73 -3.99
N THR A 130 -1.41 22.69 -4.11
CA THR A 130 -0.99 23.52 -2.98
C THR A 130 -2.08 24.50 -2.62
N THR A 131 -2.56 24.44 -1.37
CA THR A 131 -3.62 25.29 -0.83
C THR A 131 -3.15 26.04 0.42
N ILE A 132 -3.72 27.20 0.64
CA ILE A 132 -3.55 27.96 1.88
C ILE A 132 -4.42 27.29 2.96
N THR A 133 -3.80 26.77 4.01
CA THR A 133 -4.51 26.15 5.15
C THR A 133 -4.80 27.16 6.25
N ASP A 134 -3.99 28.21 6.37
CA ASP A 134 -4.17 29.24 7.37
C ASP A 134 -3.49 30.54 6.91
N VAL A 135 -4.05 31.69 7.29
CA VAL A 135 -3.51 33.00 7.02
C VAL A 135 -3.11 33.68 8.34
N VAL A 136 -1.84 34.04 8.43
CA VAL A 136 -1.29 34.67 9.65
C VAL A 136 -1.83 36.09 9.78
N ALA A 137 -2.25 36.48 10.98
CA ALA A 137 -2.68 37.85 11.26
C ALA A 137 -1.58 38.87 10.96
N ASP A 138 -1.95 40.06 10.52
CA ASP A 138 -1.05 41.17 10.16
C ASP A 138 0.00 40.80 9.12
N SER A 139 -0.37 39.89 8.19
CA SER A 139 0.49 39.43 7.13
C SER A 139 0.17 40.07 5.77
N PRO A 140 1.11 40.04 4.81
CA PRO A 140 0.84 40.44 3.43
C PRO A 140 -0.33 39.66 2.81
N ALA A 141 -0.48 38.38 3.14
CA ALA A 141 -1.58 37.55 2.68
C ALA A 141 -2.95 38.07 3.16
N GLN A 142 -3.05 38.43 4.45
CA GLN A 142 -4.29 38.99 5.01
C GLN A 142 -4.64 40.34 4.35
N THR A 143 -3.65 41.22 4.21
CA THR A 143 -3.83 42.53 3.55
C THR A 143 -4.29 42.38 2.12
N ALA A 144 -3.80 41.37 1.41
CA ALA A 144 -4.15 41.04 0.04
C ALA A 144 -5.51 40.29 -0.11
N GLY A 145 -6.19 39.99 1.01
CA GLY A 145 -7.47 39.29 0.99
C GLY A 145 -7.38 37.81 0.60
N LEU A 146 -6.27 37.15 0.95
CA LEU A 146 -6.14 35.71 0.82
C LEU A 146 -6.84 35.00 1.98
N HIS A 147 -7.44 33.87 1.72
CA HIS A 147 -8.19 33.09 2.71
C HIS A 147 -7.72 31.64 2.76
N ALA A 148 -7.97 30.97 3.87
CA ALA A 148 -7.85 29.53 3.96
C ALA A 148 -8.79 28.86 2.94
N GLY A 149 -8.29 27.87 2.22
CA GLY A 149 -8.96 27.21 1.09
C GLY A 149 -8.59 27.77 -0.28
N ASP A 150 -7.95 28.93 -0.38
CA ASP A 150 -7.41 29.42 -1.65
C ASP A 150 -6.26 28.51 -2.11
N SER A 151 -6.25 28.16 -3.40
CA SER A 151 -5.17 27.42 -4.04
C SER A 151 -4.25 28.37 -4.79
N ILE A 152 -2.94 28.19 -4.64
CA ILE A 152 -1.95 29.03 -5.36
C ILE A 152 -1.75 28.44 -6.77
N VAL A 153 -2.03 29.23 -7.79
CA VAL A 153 -1.95 28.81 -9.22
C VAL A 153 -0.66 29.29 -9.86
N SER A 154 -0.28 30.57 -9.67
CA SER A 154 0.97 31.11 -10.18
C SER A 154 1.44 32.33 -9.40
N ILE A 155 2.77 32.60 -9.48
CA ILE A 155 3.42 33.83 -9.01
C ILE A 155 4.18 34.45 -10.19
N ASP A 156 3.87 35.70 -10.53
CA ASP A 156 4.44 36.43 -11.66
C ASP A 156 4.46 35.61 -12.97
N GLY A 157 3.38 34.87 -13.21
CA GLY A 157 3.22 33.98 -14.36
C GLY A 157 3.95 32.63 -14.27
N ARG A 158 4.74 32.37 -13.21
CA ARG A 158 5.34 31.07 -12.96
C ARG A 158 4.37 30.18 -12.22
N SER A 159 4.14 28.99 -12.73
CA SER A 159 3.31 27.97 -12.08
C SER A 159 4.10 26.68 -11.87
N TYR A 160 3.71 25.94 -10.83
CA TYR A 160 4.27 24.62 -10.54
C TYR A 160 3.18 23.59 -10.77
N ALA A 161 3.48 22.62 -11.64
CA ALA A 161 2.54 21.53 -11.89
C ALA A 161 2.30 20.73 -10.58
N PRO A 162 1.05 20.54 -10.18
CA PRO A 162 0.77 19.74 -9.00
C PRO A 162 1.19 18.29 -9.24
N PRO A 163 1.99 17.68 -8.33
CA PRO A 163 2.44 16.31 -8.51
C PRO A 163 1.26 15.32 -8.43
N SER A 164 1.35 14.25 -9.20
CA SER A 164 0.41 13.14 -9.08
C SER A 164 0.59 12.43 -7.73
N VAL A 165 -0.52 12.05 -7.10
CA VAL A 165 -0.49 11.20 -5.88
C VAL A 165 0.22 9.88 -6.16
N LEU A 166 0.11 9.36 -7.39
CA LEU A 166 0.78 8.13 -7.82
C LEU A 166 2.31 8.26 -7.95
N GLU A 167 2.85 9.46 -7.79
CA GLU A 167 4.30 9.63 -7.75
C GLU A 167 4.91 9.20 -6.42
N PHE A 168 4.11 9.06 -5.35
CA PHE A 168 4.59 8.71 -4.01
C PHE A 168 5.81 9.53 -3.58
N THR A 169 5.81 10.82 -3.93
CA THR A 169 6.92 11.71 -3.60
C THR A 169 6.88 12.09 -2.13
N ASN A 170 8.03 12.04 -1.47
CA ASN A 170 8.22 12.58 -0.12
C ASN A 170 8.64 14.06 -0.16
N SER A 171 8.71 14.67 -1.35
CA SER A 171 9.08 16.07 -1.49
C SER A 171 7.99 16.96 -0.91
N ASP A 172 8.37 17.97 -0.15
CA ASP A 172 7.43 18.99 0.31
C ASP A 172 6.90 19.77 -0.91
N ILE A 173 5.64 19.55 -1.26
CA ILE A 173 4.98 20.20 -2.39
C ILE A 173 4.91 21.72 -2.25
N THR A 174 5.13 22.24 -1.04
CA THR A 174 5.14 23.68 -0.78
C THR A 174 6.51 24.31 -0.97
N ASP A 175 7.58 23.50 -1.08
CA ASP A 175 8.95 23.99 -1.22
C ASP A 175 9.19 24.90 -2.44
N PRO A 176 8.72 24.54 -3.66
CA PRO A 176 8.90 25.43 -4.82
C PRO A 176 8.29 26.80 -4.60
N TRP A 177 7.08 26.83 -4.03
CA TRP A 177 6.38 28.07 -3.70
C TRP A 177 7.09 28.86 -2.63
N ARG A 178 7.58 28.18 -1.57
CA ARG A 178 8.33 28.81 -0.48
C ARG A 178 9.60 29.46 -0.98
N GLN A 179 10.37 28.79 -1.84
CA GLN A 179 11.59 29.32 -2.43
C GLN A 179 11.30 30.53 -3.31
N ASP A 180 10.24 30.47 -4.11
CA ASP A 180 9.82 31.60 -4.96
C ASP A 180 9.41 32.82 -4.13
N PHE A 181 8.62 32.64 -3.07
CA PHE A 181 8.28 33.72 -2.13
C PHE A 181 9.51 34.32 -1.45
N LEU A 182 10.49 33.50 -1.10
CA LEU A 182 11.73 33.98 -0.48
C LEU A 182 12.59 34.77 -1.46
N SER A 183 12.66 34.34 -2.72
CA SER A 183 13.46 35.03 -3.77
C SER A 183 12.89 36.40 -4.13
N HIS A 184 11.60 36.62 -3.93
CA HIS A 184 10.91 37.89 -4.17
C HIS A 184 10.61 38.68 -2.86
N ALA A 185 11.30 38.34 -1.76
CA ALA A 185 11.10 39.03 -0.48
C ALA A 185 11.35 40.56 -0.59
N GLY A 186 10.42 41.35 -0.10
CA GLY A 186 10.44 42.82 -0.20
C GLY A 186 9.90 43.37 -1.52
N GLN A 187 9.48 42.51 -2.48
CA GLN A 187 8.94 42.91 -3.78
C GLN A 187 7.42 42.72 -3.82
N THR A 188 6.77 43.44 -4.74
CA THR A 188 5.37 43.22 -5.06
C THR A 188 5.25 42.21 -6.19
N VAL A 189 4.55 41.12 -5.95
CA VAL A 189 4.34 40.02 -6.90
C VAL A 189 2.86 39.92 -7.28
N GLN A 190 2.57 39.40 -8.45
CA GLN A 190 1.21 39.09 -8.90
C GLN A 190 0.93 37.62 -8.62
N LEU A 191 0.05 37.34 -7.65
CA LEU A 191 -0.41 36.00 -7.34
C LEU A 191 -1.73 35.72 -8.07
N VAL A 192 -1.80 34.60 -8.81
CA VAL A 192 -3.07 34.04 -9.26
C VAL A 192 -3.45 32.97 -8.24
N VAL A 193 -4.61 33.14 -7.63
CA VAL A 193 -5.18 32.17 -6.68
C VAL A 193 -6.57 31.74 -7.16
N ALA A 194 -6.93 30.49 -6.88
CA ALA A 194 -8.25 29.94 -7.13
C ALA A 194 -8.97 29.72 -5.79
N ASP A 195 -10.23 30.14 -5.69
CA ASP A 195 -11.07 29.84 -4.54
C ASP A 195 -11.51 28.35 -4.51
N ALA A 196 -12.24 27.96 -3.48
CA ALA A 196 -12.75 26.59 -3.34
C ALA A 196 -13.69 26.14 -4.48
N ASN A 197 -14.25 27.10 -5.25
CA ASN A 197 -15.10 26.84 -6.41
C ASN A 197 -14.31 26.83 -7.74
N GLY A 198 -13.00 27.06 -7.68
CA GLY A 198 -12.12 27.11 -8.86
C GLY A 198 -12.11 28.46 -9.57
N ASN A 199 -12.77 29.51 -9.04
CA ASN A 199 -12.73 30.83 -9.64
C ASN A 199 -11.37 31.47 -9.39
N GLN A 200 -10.68 31.83 -10.45
CA GLN A 200 -9.37 32.46 -10.36
C GLN A 200 -9.47 33.97 -10.20
N ARG A 201 -8.59 34.51 -9.35
CA ARG A 201 -8.39 35.96 -9.20
C ARG A 201 -6.91 36.27 -9.13
N THR A 202 -6.52 37.43 -9.67
CA THR A 202 -5.15 37.94 -9.55
C THR A 202 -5.08 38.95 -8.44
N VAL A 203 -4.13 38.81 -7.57
CA VAL A 203 -3.93 39.66 -6.38
C VAL A 203 -2.50 40.14 -6.34
N ALA A 204 -2.29 41.46 -6.27
CA ALA A 204 -0.96 42.05 -6.04
C ALA A 204 -0.62 41.97 -4.54
N VAL A 205 0.50 41.35 -4.21
CA VAL A 205 0.94 41.17 -2.82
C VAL A 205 2.36 41.67 -2.65
N THR A 206 2.61 42.60 -1.72
CA THR A 206 3.96 43.00 -1.35
C THR A 206 4.48 42.05 -0.28
N LEU A 207 5.43 41.19 -0.67
CA LEU A 207 6.03 40.21 0.24
C LEU A 207 6.90 40.91 1.29
N ARG A 208 6.84 40.49 2.53
CA ARG A 208 7.73 40.97 3.57
C ARG A 208 9.07 40.24 3.53
N VAL A 209 10.14 40.92 4.01
CA VAL A 209 11.38 40.22 4.29
C VAL A 209 11.17 39.35 5.53
N PRO A 210 11.41 38.04 5.45
CA PRO A 210 11.17 37.12 6.58
C PRO A 210 12.01 37.51 7.80
N GLN A 211 11.37 37.53 8.96
CA GLN A 211 12.03 37.73 10.26
C GLN A 211 11.67 36.55 11.18
N GLY A 212 12.66 35.83 11.67
CA GLY A 212 12.44 34.64 12.50
C GLY A 212 11.61 33.56 11.77
N ASN A 213 10.53 33.10 12.40
CA ASN A 213 9.63 32.06 11.84
C ASN A 213 8.55 32.61 10.90
N ASN A 214 8.53 33.90 10.61
CA ASN A 214 7.51 34.54 9.80
C ASN A 214 7.87 34.41 8.31
N GLY A 215 7.11 33.65 7.53
CA GLY A 215 7.29 33.53 6.08
C GLY A 215 7.01 34.84 5.31
N ALA A 216 7.53 34.95 4.08
CA ALA A 216 7.42 36.16 3.26
C ALA A 216 5.96 36.55 2.94
N LEU A 217 5.10 35.57 2.64
CA LEU A 217 3.66 35.79 2.35
C LEU A 217 2.81 35.79 3.64
N GLY A 218 3.21 35.02 4.65
CA GLY A 218 2.48 34.90 5.91
C GLY A 218 1.26 33.97 5.83
N VAL A 219 1.43 32.83 5.15
CA VAL A 219 0.45 31.73 5.09
C VAL A 219 1.05 30.42 5.57
N LYS A 220 0.20 29.52 6.06
CA LYS A 220 0.51 28.10 6.11
C LYS A 220 -0.03 27.46 4.84
N MET A 221 0.79 26.65 4.20
CA MET A 221 0.43 25.94 2.97
C MET A 221 0.35 24.44 3.26
N GLY A 222 -0.54 23.77 2.56
CA GLY A 222 -0.72 22.33 2.61
C GLY A 222 -1.10 21.79 1.24
N GLY A 223 -1.32 20.47 1.19
CA GLY A 223 -1.79 19.79 -0.02
C GLY A 223 -3.25 19.40 0.08
N THR A 224 -4.01 19.64 -0.96
CA THR A 224 -5.37 19.13 -1.12
C THR A 224 -5.46 18.22 -2.33
N TYR A 225 -6.11 17.06 -2.19
CA TYR A 225 -6.33 16.14 -3.30
C TYR A 225 -7.42 16.68 -4.22
N VAL A 226 -7.06 16.83 -5.50
CA VAL A 226 -7.98 17.26 -6.56
C VAL A 226 -7.96 16.21 -7.65
N ASN A 227 -9.15 15.74 -8.06
CA ASN A 227 -9.28 14.85 -9.19
C ASN A 227 -9.27 15.65 -10.48
N THR A 228 -8.48 15.23 -11.45
CA THR A 228 -8.38 15.84 -12.76
C THR A 228 -8.77 14.84 -13.87
N ALA A 229 -8.91 15.31 -15.11
CA ALA A 229 -9.22 14.42 -16.22
C ALA A 229 -8.02 13.50 -16.52
N GLY A 230 -8.22 12.19 -16.42
CA GLY A 230 -7.19 11.19 -16.69
C GLY A 230 -7.07 10.85 -18.16
N ASN A 231 -5.83 10.62 -18.61
CA ASN A 231 -5.53 10.08 -19.94
C ASN A 231 -5.10 8.60 -19.76
N PRO A 232 -5.73 7.63 -20.44
CA PRO A 232 -5.43 6.21 -20.24
C PRO A 232 -3.98 5.85 -20.60
N VAL A 233 -3.36 6.51 -21.58
CA VAL A 233 -1.96 6.25 -21.95
C VAL A 233 -1.00 6.73 -20.86
N GLN A 234 -1.25 7.93 -20.32
CA GLN A 234 -0.48 8.44 -19.17
C GLN A 234 -0.72 7.60 -17.92
N ALA A 235 -1.97 7.22 -17.66
CA ALA A 235 -2.34 6.37 -16.51
C ALA A 235 -1.61 5.02 -16.55
N ALA A 236 -1.45 4.40 -17.74
CA ALA A 236 -0.70 3.16 -17.87
C ALA A 236 0.78 3.33 -17.50
N GLY A 237 1.43 4.39 -17.96
CA GLY A 237 2.81 4.72 -17.57
C GLY A 237 2.95 5.01 -16.07
N LEU A 238 2.03 5.82 -15.53
CA LEU A 238 1.98 6.13 -14.10
C LEU A 238 1.75 4.88 -13.24
N ALA A 239 0.89 3.95 -13.67
CA ALA A 239 0.61 2.73 -12.92
C ALA A 239 1.84 1.84 -12.74
N VAL A 240 2.62 1.64 -13.81
CA VAL A 240 3.85 0.87 -13.75
C VAL A 240 4.89 1.55 -12.84
N THR A 241 5.08 2.86 -13.02
CA THR A 241 6.03 3.62 -12.19
C THR A 241 5.58 3.69 -10.73
N ALA A 242 4.28 3.87 -10.46
CA ALA A 242 3.70 3.86 -9.12
C ALA A 242 3.92 2.52 -8.42
N THR A 243 3.69 1.41 -9.12
CA THR A 243 3.95 0.07 -8.58
C THR A 243 5.43 -0.09 -8.19
N GLY A 244 6.35 0.30 -9.08
CA GLY A 244 7.78 0.26 -8.78
C GLY A 244 8.18 1.15 -7.59
N ARG A 245 7.61 2.35 -7.49
CA ARG A 245 7.85 3.25 -6.35
C ARG A 245 7.28 2.70 -5.04
N ALA A 246 6.06 2.15 -5.06
CA ALA A 246 5.48 1.47 -3.91
C ALA A 246 6.39 0.32 -3.43
N MET A 247 6.88 -0.51 -4.34
CA MET A 247 7.83 -1.57 -3.99
C MET A 247 9.13 -1.02 -3.39
N ASN A 248 9.69 0.06 -3.93
CA ASN A 248 10.90 0.69 -3.38
C ASN A 248 10.67 1.27 -1.98
N LEU A 249 9.50 1.89 -1.73
CA LEU A 249 9.15 2.36 -0.38
C LEU A 249 9.08 1.20 0.62
N ILE A 250 8.49 0.07 0.22
CA ILE A 250 8.40 -1.14 1.06
C ILE A 250 9.80 -1.71 1.34
N LEU A 251 10.67 -1.78 0.32
CA LEU A 251 12.06 -2.21 0.52
C LEU A 251 12.84 -1.27 1.45
N GLY A 252 12.62 0.03 1.33
CA GLY A 252 13.18 1.03 2.25
C GLY A 252 12.70 0.79 3.68
N ALA A 253 11.38 0.62 3.88
CA ALA A 253 10.79 0.32 5.18
C ALA A 253 11.34 -0.98 5.81
N LEU A 254 11.52 -2.03 5.00
CA LEU A 254 12.16 -3.28 5.47
C LEU A 254 13.62 -3.04 5.90
N GLY A 255 14.36 -2.20 5.17
CA GLY A 255 15.72 -1.79 5.55
C GLY A 255 15.74 -1.00 6.87
N ASP A 256 14.79 -0.09 7.05
CA ASP A 256 14.67 0.70 8.28
C ASP A 256 14.24 -0.16 9.48
N ILE A 257 13.36 -1.15 9.29
CA ILE A 257 13.04 -2.17 10.30
C ILE A 257 14.32 -2.91 10.72
N GLY A 258 15.13 -3.36 9.77
CA GLY A 258 16.39 -4.05 10.07
C GLY A 258 17.36 -3.19 10.88
N LYS A 259 17.50 -1.91 10.54
CA LYS A 259 18.30 -0.96 11.31
C LYS A 259 17.72 -0.75 12.71
N GLN A 260 16.41 -0.53 12.82
CA GLN A 260 15.71 -0.27 14.08
C GLN A 260 15.87 -1.42 15.06
N LEU A 261 15.71 -2.67 14.60
CA LEU A 261 15.89 -3.86 15.42
C LEU A 261 17.30 -3.98 15.99
N THR A 262 18.30 -3.47 15.28
CA THR A 262 19.70 -3.51 15.74
C THR A 262 20.13 -2.31 16.57
N THR A 263 19.49 -1.14 16.38
CA THR A 263 19.90 0.11 17.04
C THR A 263 19.01 0.50 18.21
N ASN A 264 17.69 0.34 18.07
CA ASN A 264 16.72 0.71 19.10
C ASN A 264 15.40 -0.07 18.98
N PRO A 265 15.37 -1.35 19.42
CA PRO A 265 14.20 -2.23 19.25
C PRO A 265 12.99 -1.81 20.11
N THR A 266 13.14 -0.82 20.99
CA THR A 266 12.10 -0.36 21.91
C THR A 266 11.18 0.70 21.31
N THR A 267 11.45 1.16 20.08
CA THR A 267 10.63 2.13 19.37
C THR A 267 10.18 1.58 18.02
N ALA A 268 8.98 1.98 17.58
CA ALA A 268 8.50 1.59 16.26
C ALA A 268 9.31 2.26 15.15
N PRO A 269 9.61 1.55 14.06
CA PRO A 269 10.18 2.18 12.88
C PRO A 269 9.24 3.25 12.33
N PRO A 270 9.74 4.43 11.95
CA PRO A 270 8.90 5.45 11.34
C PRO A 270 8.30 4.95 10.02
N GLY A 271 7.02 5.23 9.80
CA GLY A 271 6.31 4.85 8.56
C GLY A 271 5.88 3.39 8.45
N VAL A 272 6.20 2.55 9.43
CA VAL A 272 5.73 1.15 9.47
C VAL A 272 4.46 1.06 10.30
N GLN A 273 3.45 0.42 9.73
CA GLN A 273 2.16 0.18 10.38
C GLN A 273 1.79 -1.29 10.28
N GLY A 274 1.21 -1.80 11.34
CA GLY A 274 0.59 -3.12 11.38
C GLY A 274 -0.93 -3.04 11.12
N PRO A 275 -1.63 -4.15 11.32
CA PRO A 275 -3.06 -4.22 11.02
C PRO A 275 -3.92 -3.21 11.79
N VAL A 276 -3.56 -2.88 13.03
CA VAL A 276 -4.31 -1.93 13.85
C VAL A 276 -4.10 -0.50 13.35
N GLY A 277 -2.89 -0.13 12.97
CA GLY A 277 -2.58 1.17 12.37
C GLY A 277 -3.32 1.36 11.05
N ILE A 278 -3.23 0.38 10.15
CA ILE A 278 -3.93 0.42 8.85
C ILE A 278 -5.45 0.50 9.05
N ALA A 279 -6.03 -0.27 9.97
CA ALA A 279 -7.46 -0.20 10.26
C ALA A 279 -7.87 1.18 10.82
N SER A 280 -7.03 1.81 11.64
CA SER A 280 -7.25 3.18 12.14
C SER A 280 -7.22 4.21 11.01
N ASP A 281 -6.27 4.08 10.09
CA ASP A 281 -6.18 4.98 8.92
C ASP A 281 -7.40 4.80 8.01
N ILE A 282 -7.83 3.56 7.73
CA ILE A 282 -9.04 3.27 6.97
C ILE A 282 -10.27 3.89 7.65
N ALA A 283 -10.40 3.79 8.98
CA ALA A 283 -11.49 4.39 9.73
C ALA A 283 -11.57 5.91 9.55
N SER A 284 -10.43 6.58 9.45
CA SER A 284 -10.34 8.02 9.19
C SER A 284 -10.68 8.37 7.73
N VAL A 285 -10.27 7.52 6.80
CA VAL A 285 -10.45 7.72 5.35
C VAL A 285 -11.90 7.54 4.91
N ILE A 286 -12.63 6.56 5.47
CA ILE A 286 -14.02 6.27 5.07
C ILE A 286 -14.94 7.49 5.18
N GLN A 287 -14.63 8.44 6.05
CA GLN A 287 -15.42 9.66 6.26
C GLN A 287 -15.03 10.81 5.30
N GLN A 288 -14.00 10.63 4.47
CA GLN A 288 -13.52 11.67 3.57
C GLN A 288 -14.24 11.64 2.22
N PRO A 289 -14.40 12.79 1.55
CA PRO A 289 -15.02 12.85 0.22
C PRO A 289 -14.36 11.96 -0.83
N ASN A 290 -13.04 11.74 -0.72
CA ASN A 290 -12.23 10.95 -1.66
C ASN A 290 -11.97 9.52 -1.14
N ALA A 291 -12.79 9.00 -0.23
CA ALA A 291 -12.59 7.70 0.42
C ALA A 291 -12.32 6.56 -0.58
N LEU A 292 -13.13 6.43 -1.63
CA LEU A 292 -12.98 5.37 -2.62
C LEU A 292 -11.59 5.41 -3.28
N MET A 293 -11.14 6.58 -3.71
CA MET A 293 -9.83 6.76 -4.33
C MET A 293 -8.70 6.36 -3.39
N ILE A 294 -8.76 6.84 -2.14
CA ILE A 294 -7.72 6.55 -1.13
C ILE A 294 -7.72 5.06 -0.77
N MET A 295 -8.89 4.43 -0.66
CA MET A 295 -9.03 3.00 -0.43
C MET A 295 -8.43 2.17 -1.59
N LEU A 296 -8.64 2.59 -2.84
CA LEU A 296 -8.00 1.97 -4.00
C LEU A 296 -6.49 2.15 -3.98
N LEU A 297 -5.99 3.35 -3.66
CA LEU A 297 -4.54 3.58 -3.51
C LEU A 297 -3.93 2.64 -2.47
N LEU A 298 -4.58 2.54 -1.30
CA LEU A 298 -4.15 1.64 -0.23
C LEU A 298 -4.18 0.17 -0.69
N ALA A 299 -5.24 -0.24 -1.38
CA ALA A 299 -5.34 -1.59 -1.94
C ALA A 299 -4.21 -1.88 -2.96
N GLY A 300 -3.86 -0.92 -3.81
CA GLY A 300 -2.74 -1.03 -4.74
C GLY A 300 -1.39 -1.20 -4.03
N VAL A 301 -1.13 -0.39 -2.99
CA VAL A 301 0.08 -0.51 -2.16
C VAL A 301 0.13 -1.84 -1.42
N ILE A 302 -0.99 -2.28 -0.82
CA ILE A 302 -1.06 -3.58 -0.12
C ILE A 302 -0.84 -4.73 -1.12
N SER A 303 -1.40 -4.65 -2.33
CA SER A 303 -1.19 -5.67 -3.37
C SER A 303 0.28 -5.76 -3.80
N ALA A 304 0.94 -4.61 -4.00
CA ALA A 304 2.38 -4.55 -4.29
C ALA A 304 3.22 -5.11 -3.13
N ASN A 305 2.81 -4.82 -1.87
CA ASN A 305 3.45 -5.36 -0.67
C ASN A 305 3.32 -6.89 -0.60
N LEU A 306 2.11 -7.43 -0.80
CA LEU A 306 1.89 -8.88 -0.83
C LEU A 306 2.73 -9.55 -1.93
N ALA A 307 2.86 -8.94 -3.11
CA ALA A 307 3.72 -9.45 -4.15
C ALA A 307 5.20 -9.47 -3.71
N LEU A 308 5.70 -8.37 -3.14
CA LEU A 308 7.10 -8.23 -2.73
C LEU A 308 7.45 -9.17 -1.57
N VAL A 309 6.60 -9.19 -0.53
CA VAL A 309 6.83 -10.01 0.66
C VAL A 309 6.83 -11.49 0.31
N ASN A 310 5.92 -11.95 -0.56
CA ASN A 310 5.87 -13.36 -0.98
C ASN A 310 7.06 -13.80 -1.83
N VAL A 311 7.86 -12.89 -2.39
CA VAL A 311 9.14 -13.23 -3.05
C VAL A 311 10.27 -13.48 -2.04
N LEU A 312 10.15 -13.01 -0.80
CA LEU A 312 11.23 -13.14 0.19
C LEU A 312 11.53 -14.61 0.49
N PRO A 313 12.81 -14.96 0.77
CA PRO A 313 13.24 -16.33 1.02
C PRO A 313 12.87 -16.83 2.43
N PHE A 314 11.67 -16.49 2.90
CA PHE A 314 11.13 -17.00 4.16
C PHE A 314 10.33 -18.28 3.91
N PRO A 315 10.61 -19.40 4.58
CA PRO A 315 10.00 -20.70 4.30
C PRO A 315 8.46 -20.73 4.24
N VAL A 316 7.79 -19.90 5.02
CA VAL A 316 6.32 -19.79 5.03
C VAL A 316 5.77 -19.10 3.78
N LEU A 317 6.60 -18.36 3.03
CA LEU A 317 6.23 -17.60 1.83
C LEU A 317 6.60 -18.37 0.56
N ASP A 318 6.01 -18.02 -0.58
CA ASP A 318 6.26 -18.69 -1.85
C ASP A 318 7.72 -18.66 -2.28
N GLY A 319 8.41 -17.52 -2.09
CA GLY A 319 9.84 -17.39 -2.34
C GLY A 319 10.67 -18.37 -1.51
N GLY A 320 10.30 -18.56 -0.25
CA GLY A 320 10.96 -19.55 0.62
C GLY A 320 10.69 -20.99 0.21
N LYS A 321 9.46 -21.31 -0.21
CA LYS A 321 9.15 -22.64 -0.79
C LYS A 321 10.03 -22.93 -2.02
N ILE A 322 10.25 -21.92 -2.90
CA ILE A 322 11.14 -22.04 -4.06
C ILE A 322 12.58 -22.35 -3.60
N VAL A 323 13.08 -21.63 -2.60
CA VAL A 323 14.44 -21.86 -2.07
C VAL A 323 14.57 -23.27 -1.50
N ILE A 324 13.60 -23.73 -0.71
CA ILE A 324 13.59 -25.09 -0.15
C ILE A 324 13.55 -26.16 -1.25
N MET A 325 12.75 -25.96 -2.31
CA MET A 325 12.70 -26.89 -3.46
C MET A 325 14.04 -26.98 -4.18
N ILE A 326 14.70 -25.85 -4.41
CA ILE A 326 16.04 -25.82 -5.01
C ILE A 326 17.04 -26.54 -4.10
N LEU A 327 16.99 -26.28 -2.80
CA LEU A 327 17.87 -26.90 -1.82
C LEU A 327 17.70 -28.44 -1.78
N LYS A 328 16.44 -28.93 -1.80
CA LYS A 328 16.14 -30.37 -1.90
C LYS A 328 16.76 -31.00 -3.16
N ARG A 329 16.79 -30.24 -4.26
CA ARG A 329 17.38 -30.75 -5.51
C ARG A 329 18.90 -30.83 -5.48
N VAL A 330 19.55 -29.90 -4.76
CA VAL A 330 21.03 -29.82 -4.67
C VAL A 330 21.60 -30.76 -3.61
N ILE A 331 21.01 -30.77 -2.42
CA ILE A 331 21.52 -31.49 -1.24
C ILE A 331 20.82 -32.86 -1.07
N GLY A 332 19.66 -33.04 -1.69
CA GLY A 332 18.81 -34.22 -1.56
C GLY A 332 17.73 -34.08 -0.50
N ALA A 333 16.59 -34.73 -0.75
CA ALA A 333 15.39 -34.58 0.09
C ALA A 333 15.61 -35.02 1.54
N LYS A 334 16.40 -36.09 1.77
CA LYS A 334 16.69 -36.59 3.12
C LYS A 334 17.52 -35.62 3.97
N GLY A 335 18.39 -34.82 3.36
CA GLY A 335 19.21 -33.84 4.06
C GLY A 335 18.45 -32.57 4.45
N VAL A 336 17.34 -32.30 3.79
CA VAL A 336 16.57 -31.06 3.99
C VAL A 336 15.34 -31.26 4.86
N SER A 337 14.76 -32.47 4.97
CA SER A 337 13.47 -32.71 5.59
C SER A 337 13.34 -32.25 7.06
N ALA A 338 14.36 -32.53 7.89
CA ALA A 338 14.35 -32.07 9.29
C ALA A 338 14.53 -30.55 9.41
N PHE A 339 15.39 -29.95 8.54
CA PHE A 339 15.61 -28.53 8.46
C PHE A 339 14.34 -27.81 7.95
N GLU A 340 13.64 -28.39 6.99
CA GLU A 340 12.42 -27.84 6.42
C GLU A 340 11.32 -27.65 7.48
N ALA A 341 10.97 -28.71 8.22
CA ALA A 341 9.96 -28.64 9.27
C ALA A 341 10.31 -27.59 10.34
N PHE A 342 11.57 -27.57 10.78
CA PHE A 342 12.04 -26.56 11.72
C PHE A 342 11.99 -25.14 11.13
N SER A 343 12.41 -24.96 9.88
CA SER A 343 12.45 -23.65 9.22
C SER A 343 11.04 -23.08 8.99
N TYR A 344 10.04 -23.90 8.68
CA TYR A 344 8.64 -23.47 8.61
C TYR A 344 8.13 -22.99 9.96
N LEU A 345 8.35 -23.79 11.03
CA LEU A 345 7.91 -23.43 12.38
C LEU A 345 8.61 -22.16 12.88
N ALA A 346 9.93 -22.07 12.69
CA ALA A 346 10.72 -20.91 13.09
C ALA A 346 10.29 -19.64 12.33
N SER A 347 10.06 -19.74 11.02
CA SER A 347 9.60 -18.63 10.20
C SER A 347 8.20 -18.17 10.58
N PHE A 348 7.30 -19.10 10.87
CA PHE A 348 5.95 -18.78 11.32
C PHE A 348 5.97 -18.10 12.71
N ALA A 349 6.75 -18.62 13.65
CA ALA A 349 6.92 -18.01 14.95
C ALA A 349 7.51 -16.59 14.86
N LEU A 350 8.53 -16.41 14.01
CA LEU A 350 9.14 -15.11 13.76
C LEU A 350 8.13 -14.12 13.17
N LEU A 351 7.32 -14.56 12.19
CA LEU A 351 6.27 -13.73 11.59
C LEU A 351 5.24 -13.30 12.64
N LEU A 352 4.78 -14.23 13.49
CA LEU A 352 3.84 -13.91 14.57
C LEU A 352 4.45 -12.95 15.60
N ALA A 353 5.71 -13.16 15.99
CA ALA A 353 6.41 -12.26 16.90
C ALA A 353 6.55 -10.86 16.31
N PHE A 354 6.90 -10.76 15.02
CA PHE A 354 7.00 -9.50 14.30
C PHE A 354 5.64 -8.80 14.20
N MET A 355 4.57 -9.52 13.85
CA MET A 355 3.22 -8.99 13.82
C MET A 355 2.76 -8.49 15.21
N GLY A 356 3.05 -9.25 16.25
CA GLY A 356 2.76 -8.85 17.63
C GLY A 356 3.53 -7.58 18.03
N TRP A 357 4.80 -7.50 17.66
CA TRP A 357 5.66 -6.34 17.92
C TRP A 357 5.13 -5.06 17.25
N ILE A 358 4.80 -5.11 15.95
CA ILE A 358 4.23 -3.95 15.24
C ILE A 358 2.86 -3.59 15.84
N THR A 359 1.99 -4.58 16.07
CA THR A 359 0.65 -4.35 16.64
C THR A 359 0.71 -3.67 18.00
N PHE A 360 1.69 -4.03 18.85
CA PHE A 360 1.90 -3.37 20.13
C PHE A 360 2.16 -1.87 19.96
N PHE A 361 3.05 -1.48 19.02
CA PHE A 361 3.32 -0.06 18.74
C PHE A 361 2.14 0.65 18.08
N ASP A 362 1.38 -0.04 17.23
CA ASP A 362 0.16 0.54 16.67
C ASP A 362 -0.84 0.91 17.78
N ILE A 363 -1.03 0.01 18.76
CA ILE A 363 -1.93 0.26 19.88
C ILE A 363 -1.45 1.47 20.71
N LEU A 364 -0.16 1.58 21.00
CA LEU A 364 0.39 2.75 21.70
C LEU A 364 0.14 4.03 20.92
N ARG A 365 0.39 4.02 19.61
CA ARG A 365 0.19 5.18 18.72
C ARG A 365 -1.29 5.61 18.67
N VAL A 366 -2.20 4.65 18.52
CA VAL A 366 -3.65 4.92 18.44
C VAL A 366 -4.21 5.33 19.80
N SER A 367 -3.64 4.86 20.92
CA SER A 367 -4.06 5.26 22.27
C SER A 367 -3.49 6.61 22.72
N GLY A 368 -2.60 7.22 21.95
CA GLY A 368 -2.00 8.52 22.27
C GLY A 368 -0.90 8.44 23.34
N GLN A 369 -0.30 7.27 23.53
CA GLN A 369 0.82 7.01 24.48
C GLN A 369 2.16 6.96 23.76
#